data_c2929802e43a8c7f4ac74d96c5a75d85
#
_entry.id   c2929802e43a8c7f4ac74d96c5a75d85
#
_cell.length_a   1.000
_cell.length_b   1.000
_cell.length_c   1.000
_cell.angle_alpha   90.00
_cell.angle_beta   90.00
_cell.angle_gamma   90.00
#
_symmetry.space_group_name_H-M   'P 1'
#
loop_
_entity.id
_entity.type
_entity.pdbx_description
1 polymer ?
#
loop_
_entity_poly.entity_id
_entity_poly.type
_entity_poly.pdbx_seq_one_letter_code
_entity_poly.pdbx_strand_id
1 'polypeptide(L)' 'MEEEYSMKNKPVIVVVMPAYNAQKTLEKTYRDVPKDVVSEIILVDDGSRDKTVELARKLQIKTFVHPNNLGYGGN' A
#
# COMPACT_ATOMS: atom_id res chain seq x y z
N MET A 1 4.11 -32.35 -9.99
CA MET A 1 4.88 -31.98 -9.14
C MET A 1 4.98 -30.58 -8.99
N GLU A 2 5.45 -29.88 -9.89
CA GLU A 2 5.57 -28.55 -9.74
C GLU A 2 4.27 -27.92 -9.54
N GLU A 3 3.24 -28.32 -10.17
CA GLU A 3 2.03 -27.72 -9.97
C GLU A 3 1.55 -27.91 -8.59
N GLU A 4 1.69 -29.07 -8.05
CA GLU A 4 1.29 -29.27 -6.77
C GLU A 4 2.02 -28.41 -5.84
N TYR A 5 3.30 -28.22 -6.05
CA TYR A 5 4.08 -27.40 -5.20
C TYR A 5 3.56 -26.00 -5.27
N SER A 6 3.26 -25.52 -6.41
CA SER A 6 2.82 -24.19 -6.53
C SER A 6 1.53 -23.99 -5.82
N MET A 7 0.65 -24.90 -5.86
CA MET A 7 -0.59 -24.70 -5.22
C MET A 7 -0.46 -24.72 -3.73
N LYS A 8 0.42 -25.49 -3.19
CA LYS A 8 0.57 -25.49 -1.81
C LYS A 8 1.41 -24.40 -1.29
N ASN A 9 2.36 -23.98 -2.05
CA ASN A 9 3.29 -23.00 -1.59
C ASN A 9 3.25 -21.76 -2.41
N LYS A 10 2.08 -21.24 -2.69
CA LYS A 10 2.01 -20.05 -3.42
C LYS A 10 2.72 -18.95 -2.76
N PRO A 11 3.47 -18.19 -3.42
CA PRO A 11 4.22 -17.11 -2.82
C PRO A 11 3.27 -16.04 -2.29
N VAL A 12 3.64 -15.41 -1.24
CA VAL A 12 2.86 -14.32 -0.71
C VAL A 12 3.48 -13.05 -1.24
N ILE A 13 2.73 -12.28 -1.95
CA ILE A 13 3.24 -11.04 -2.53
C ILE A 13 2.56 -9.88 -1.83
N VAL A 14 3.35 -9.05 -1.20
CA VAL A 14 2.83 -7.89 -0.50
C VAL A 14 3.36 -6.66 -1.21
N VAL A 15 2.48 -5.77 -1.60
CA VAL A 15 2.88 -4.55 -2.26
C VAL A 15 2.83 -3.45 -1.23
N VAL A 16 3.93 -2.72 -1.06
CA VAL A 16 4.00 -1.62 -0.13
C VAL A 16 4.05 -0.35 -0.97
N MET A 17 3.09 0.53 -0.78
CA MET A 17 3.00 1.75 -1.55
C MET A 17 3.31 2.94 -0.67
N PRO A 18 4.42 3.59 -0.89
CA PRO A 18 4.69 4.81 -0.15
C PRO A 18 3.84 5.92 -0.74
N ALA A 19 3.29 6.77 0.09
CA ALA A 19 2.40 7.81 -0.39
C ALA A 19 2.64 9.12 0.32
N TYR A 20 2.55 10.20 -0.43
CA TYR A 20 2.63 11.50 0.14
C TYR A 20 1.83 12.41 -0.76
N ASN A 21 0.75 12.97 -0.26
CA ASN A 21 -0.12 13.85 -1.02
C ASN A 21 -0.51 13.22 -2.36
N ALA A 22 -0.94 11.98 -2.29
CA ALA A 22 -1.25 11.22 -3.49
C ALA A 22 -2.74 11.07 -3.74
N GLN A 23 -3.53 11.97 -3.18
CA GLN A 23 -4.97 11.86 -3.30
C GLN A 23 -5.43 11.71 -4.75
N LYS A 24 -4.80 12.45 -5.65
CA LYS A 24 -5.26 12.44 -7.03
C LYS A 24 -4.84 11.21 -7.81
N THR A 25 -3.84 10.50 -7.37
CA THR A 25 -3.32 9.37 -8.14
C THR A 25 -3.53 8.04 -7.46
N LEU A 26 -3.91 8.05 -6.18
CA LEU A 26 -3.96 6.81 -5.42
C LEU A 26 -4.91 5.80 -6.01
N GLU A 27 -6.07 6.22 -6.36
CA GLU A 27 -7.06 5.28 -6.83
C GLU A 27 -6.61 4.59 -8.10
N LYS A 28 -6.00 5.36 -9.00
CA LYS A 28 -5.54 4.77 -10.22
C LYS A 28 -4.41 3.79 -9.93
N THR A 29 -3.49 4.16 -9.09
CA THR A 29 -2.38 3.29 -8.75
C THR A 29 -2.92 2.01 -8.12
N TYR A 30 -3.90 2.14 -7.24
CA TYR A 30 -4.46 0.98 -6.58
C TYR A 30 -5.15 0.07 -7.61
N ARG A 31 -5.84 0.65 -8.55
CA ARG A 31 -6.51 -0.15 -9.54
C ARG A 31 -5.55 -0.86 -10.45
N ASP A 32 -4.38 -0.29 -10.67
CA ASP A 32 -3.41 -0.90 -11.54
C ASP A 32 -2.69 -2.08 -10.89
N VAL A 33 -2.84 -2.28 -9.60
CA VAL A 33 -2.19 -3.40 -8.94
C VAL A 33 -2.93 -4.68 -9.30
N PRO A 34 -2.24 -5.69 -9.77
CA PRO A 34 -2.91 -6.94 -10.14
C PRO A 34 -3.34 -7.71 -8.90
N LYS A 35 -4.58 -7.56 -8.52
CA LYS A 35 -5.06 -8.11 -7.29
C LYS A 35 -5.16 -9.62 -7.27
N ASP A 36 -5.14 -10.24 -8.41
CA ASP A 36 -5.20 -11.67 -8.44
C ASP A 36 -3.87 -12.31 -8.09
N VAL A 37 -2.77 -11.59 -8.17
CA VAL A 37 -1.48 -12.15 -7.79
C VAL A 37 -0.96 -11.53 -6.52
N VAL A 38 -1.51 -10.41 -6.07
CA VAL A 38 -1.00 -9.73 -4.90
C VAL A 38 -1.82 -10.16 -3.70
N SER A 39 -1.15 -10.59 -2.64
CA SER A 39 -1.83 -11.04 -1.45
C SER A 39 -2.31 -9.89 -0.59
N GLU A 40 -1.55 -8.83 -0.53
CA GLU A 40 -1.93 -7.72 0.32
C GLU A 40 -1.32 -6.43 -0.17
N ILE A 41 -2.01 -5.35 0.00
CA ILE A 41 -1.49 -4.04 -0.36
C ILE A 41 -1.44 -3.21 0.90
N ILE A 42 -0.31 -2.61 1.17
CA ILE A 42 -0.11 -1.79 2.34
C ILE A 42 0.31 -0.41 1.88
N LEU A 43 -0.32 0.62 2.40
CA LEU A 43 0.07 1.97 2.07
C LEU A 43 0.74 2.58 3.28
N VAL A 44 1.89 3.18 3.08
CA VAL A 44 2.60 3.87 4.14
C VAL A 44 2.58 5.35 3.79
N ASP A 45 1.81 6.11 4.55
CA ASP A 45 1.66 7.51 4.27
C ASP A 45 2.68 8.31 5.05
N ASP A 46 3.37 9.19 4.36
CA ASP A 46 4.43 9.96 4.95
C ASP A 46 3.97 11.34 5.32
N GLY A 47 2.85 11.46 5.94
CA GLY A 47 2.38 12.76 6.43
C GLY A 47 1.59 13.56 5.42
N SER A 48 0.78 12.92 4.62
CA SER A 48 0.02 13.66 3.63
C SER A 48 -0.88 14.68 4.26
N ARG A 49 -1.02 15.81 3.63
CA ARG A 49 -1.90 16.83 4.09
C ARG A 49 -3.21 16.83 3.36
N ASP A 50 -3.31 16.09 2.29
CA ASP A 50 -4.55 16.00 1.54
C ASP A 50 -5.33 14.79 2.04
N LYS A 51 -6.26 14.30 1.27
CA LYS A 51 -7.10 13.20 1.69
C LYS A 51 -6.59 11.83 1.32
N THR A 52 -5.29 11.70 1.16
CA THR A 52 -4.69 10.43 0.77
C THR A 52 -5.05 9.32 1.75
N VAL A 53 -4.90 9.57 3.04
CA VAL A 53 -5.15 8.54 4.03
C VAL A 53 -6.64 8.18 4.07
N GLU A 54 -7.50 9.18 3.98
CA GLU A 54 -8.91 8.91 4.01
C GLU A 54 -9.31 8.08 2.81
N LEU A 55 -8.77 8.39 1.66
CA LEU A 55 -9.08 7.66 0.46
C LEU A 55 -8.56 6.22 0.54
N ALA A 56 -7.36 6.05 1.09
CA ALA A 56 -6.80 4.72 1.22
C ALA A 56 -7.69 3.86 2.11
N ARG A 57 -8.20 4.45 3.18
CA ARG A 57 -9.05 3.70 4.07
C ARG A 57 -10.39 3.37 3.42
N LYS A 58 -10.86 4.28 2.58
CA LYS A 58 -12.07 4.02 1.88
C LYS A 58 -11.89 2.89 0.91
N LEU A 59 -10.74 2.77 0.31
CA LEU A 59 -10.45 1.70 -0.61
C LEU A 59 -10.09 0.40 0.14
N GLN A 60 -10.12 0.46 1.45
CA GLN A 60 -9.84 -0.67 2.30
C GLN A 60 -8.41 -1.17 2.17
N ILE A 61 -7.51 -0.25 1.93
CA ILE A 61 -6.09 -0.57 1.88
C ILE A 61 -5.55 -0.48 3.29
N LYS A 62 -4.72 -1.43 3.68
CA LYS A 62 -4.13 -1.39 4.99
C LYS A 62 -3.21 -0.20 5.03
N THR A 63 -3.44 0.74 5.90
CA THR A 63 -2.76 2.02 5.87
C THR A 63 -2.01 2.28 7.16
N PHE A 64 -0.74 2.63 7.03
CA PHE A 64 0.04 3.05 8.17
C PHE A 64 0.46 4.49 7.93
N VAL A 65 0.26 5.34 8.92
CA VAL A 65 0.62 6.73 8.77
C VAL A 65 1.91 6.95 9.53
N HIS A 66 2.94 7.38 8.82
CA HIS A 66 4.21 7.62 9.42
C HIS A 66 4.17 9.05 9.94
N PRO A 67 4.43 9.26 11.18
CA PRO A 67 4.37 10.60 11.75
C PRO A 67 5.43 11.41 11.16
N ASN A 68 5.05 12.33 10.39
CA ASN A 68 5.94 12.90 9.57
C ASN A 68 6.99 13.65 10.18
N ASN A 69 6.98 14.24 11.06
CA ASN A 69 8.00 15.07 11.44
C ASN A 69 8.73 14.56 12.51
N LEU A 70 8.78 13.36 12.65
CA LEU A 70 9.46 12.96 13.67
C LEU A 70 10.78 13.04 13.63
N GLY A 71 11.17 13.79 13.61
CA GLY A 71 12.41 13.86 13.81
C GLY A 71 13.27 13.53 12.88
N TYR A 72 13.00 13.34 11.86
CA TYR A 72 13.97 13.17 11.05
C TYR A 72 14.59 14.26 10.98
N GLY A 73 14.93 14.57 10.43
CA GLY A 73 15.53 15.60 10.38
C GLY A 73 15.25 16.51 11.20
N GLY A 74 14.32 16.61 11.45
CA GLY A 74 14.01 17.61 12.19
C GLY A 74 14.69 17.62 13.40
N ASN A 75 15.03 16.73 13.69
CA ASN A 75 15.59 16.81 14.90
C ASN A 75 16.70 16.66 14.92
#